data_f0c509db4826202b9553ed560b39e7e1
#
_entry.id   f0c509db4826202b9553ed560b39e7e1
#
_cell.length_a   1.000
_cell.length_b   1.000
_cell.length_c   1.000
_cell.angle_alpha   90.00
_cell.angle_beta   90.00
_cell.angle_gamma   90.00
#
_symmetry.space_group_name_H-M   'P 1'
#
loop_
_entity.id
_entity.type
_entity.pdbx_description
1 polymer ?
#
loop_
_entity_poly.entity_id
_entity_poly.type
_entity_poly.pdbx_seq_one_letter_code
_entity_poly.pdbx_strand_id
1 'polypeptide(L)'
;MVYTYQIEGLTLQTGDIICTMNGKPDILPGEFWRLIGRLVPGDVDHVAVYLGPDGRCAEAGARGVITFDVPGSHWDTERMARQRGLLFDTFYGVSSPLDGIGLSEGEEFEMRSGVSKYCLAQIGKPYNLNFLNAETEEAFYCSQLAYKAYEQIGINLNTGLAMEQLPGTNAIVYPQEIWDGFSHRAVRSNQFSVDSSQLATDPSQ
;
A
#
# COMPACT_ATOMS: atom_id res chain seq x y z
N MET A 1 4.19 18.55 -9.24
CA MET A 1 5.64 18.25 -9.13
C MET A 1 5.82 16.77 -8.83
N VAL A 2 6.82 16.15 -9.44
CA VAL A 2 7.20 14.75 -9.17
C VAL A 2 8.45 14.75 -8.31
N TYR A 3 8.44 13.97 -7.25
CA TYR A 3 9.50 13.85 -6.26
C TYR A 3 10.01 12.41 -6.22
N THR A 4 11.26 12.25 -5.81
CA THR A 4 11.88 10.95 -5.57
C THR A 4 12.24 10.86 -4.09
N TYR A 5 12.02 9.69 -3.49
CA TYR A 5 12.34 9.41 -2.10
C TYR A 5 12.84 7.98 -1.92
N GLN A 6 13.45 7.69 -0.78
CA GLN A 6 13.88 6.33 -0.45
C GLN A 6 13.25 5.86 0.86
N ILE A 7 12.70 4.64 0.83
CA ILE A 7 12.19 3.95 2.02
C ILE A 7 12.72 2.52 2.00
N GLU A 8 13.35 2.06 3.08
CA GLU A 8 13.93 0.72 3.22
C GLU A 8 14.84 0.32 2.05
N GLY A 9 15.58 1.29 1.50
CA GLY A 9 16.48 1.08 0.36
C GLY A 9 15.78 1.00 -1.00
N LEU A 10 14.47 1.10 -1.08
CA LEU A 10 13.73 1.20 -2.33
C LEU A 10 13.50 2.66 -2.71
N THR A 11 13.69 2.97 -4.00
CA THR A 11 13.43 4.30 -4.56
C THR A 11 11.97 4.39 -4.98
N LEU A 12 11.27 5.41 -4.52
CA LEU A 12 9.90 5.74 -4.88
C LEU A 12 9.86 7.03 -5.69
N GLN A 13 8.86 7.12 -6.55
CA GLN A 13 8.49 8.36 -7.24
C GLN A 13 7.05 8.73 -6.89
N THR A 14 6.72 10.02 -6.95
CA THR A 14 5.34 10.49 -6.74
C THR A 14 4.34 9.63 -7.53
N GLY A 15 3.30 9.14 -6.85
CA GLY A 15 2.30 8.22 -7.39
C GLY A 15 2.58 6.76 -7.08
N ASP A 16 3.82 6.36 -6.80
CA ASP A 16 4.09 4.97 -6.41
C ASP A 16 3.28 4.55 -5.18
N ILE A 17 2.91 3.29 -5.13
CA ILE A 17 2.04 2.73 -4.10
C ILE A 17 2.89 1.93 -3.11
N ILE A 18 2.91 2.38 -1.87
CA ILE A 18 3.52 1.66 -0.76
C ILE A 18 2.57 0.55 -0.34
N CYS A 19 3.08 -0.68 -0.32
CA CYS A 19 2.35 -1.86 0.12
C CYS A 19 2.85 -2.28 1.51
N THR A 20 1.91 -2.52 2.42
CA THR A 20 2.23 -2.94 3.79
C THR A 20 1.43 -4.18 4.18
N MET A 21 1.89 -4.84 5.24
CA MET A 21 1.31 -6.07 5.78
C MET A 21 1.15 -5.99 7.30
N ASN A 22 0.35 -6.91 7.85
CA ASN A 22 0.12 -7.02 9.29
C ASN A 22 -0.45 -5.75 9.95
N GLY A 23 -1.22 -4.96 9.19
CA GLY A 23 -1.90 -3.79 9.73
C GLY A 23 -2.83 -4.18 10.88
N LYS A 24 -2.51 -3.73 12.11
CA LYS A 24 -3.33 -3.96 13.31
C LYS A 24 -3.75 -2.60 13.88
N PRO A 25 -4.97 -2.14 13.59
CA PRO A 25 -5.50 -0.96 14.27
C PRO A 25 -5.91 -1.31 15.70
N ASP A 26 -5.27 -0.67 16.68
CA ASP A 26 -5.58 -0.89 18.11
C ASP A 26 -6.92 -0.31 18.55
N ILE A 27 -7.55 0.55 17.75
CA ILE A 27 -8.69 1.37 18.18
C ILE A 27 -10.05 0.84 17.72
N LEU A 28 -10.10 0.00 16.69
CA LEU A 28 -11.37 -0.58 16.24
C LEU A 28 -11.60 -1.94 16.88
N PRO A 29 -12.87 -2.31 17.19
CA PRO A 29 -13.16 -3.60 17.80
C PRO A 29 -12.46 -4.70 17.00
N GLY A 30 -11.51 -5.40 17.63
CA GLY A 30 -10.58 -6.31 16.98
C GLY A 30 -11.21 -7.45 16.17
N GLU A 31 -12.50 -7.66 16.33
CA GLU A 31 -13.31 -8.62 15.57
C GLU A 31 -13.56 -8.18 14.11
N PHE A 32 -13.81 -6.89 13.87
CA PHE A 32 -14.14 -6.37 12.55
C PHE A 32 -12.91 -6.41 11.60
N TRP A 33 -11.76 -5.96 12.07
CA TRP A 33 -10.52 -5.99 11.28
C TRP A 33 -9.94 -7.40 11.15
N ARG A 34 -10.17 -8.28 12.14
CA ARG A 34 -9.87 -9.71 12.00
C ARG A 34 -10.73 -10.37 10.92
N LEU A 35 -11.97 -9.94 10.78
CA LEU A 35 -12.85 -10.45 9.72
C LEU A 35 -12.39 -9.95 8.34
N ILE A 36 -12.07 -8.65 8.22
CA ILE A 36 -11.60 -8.07 6.96
C ILE A 36 -10.23 -8.62 6.56
N GLY A 37 -9.26 -8.70 7.49
CA GLY A 37 -7.95 -9.26 7.22
C GLY A 37 -7.97 -10.74 6.83
N ARG A 38 -9.05 -11.48 7.16
CA ARG A 38 -9.27 -12.84 6.66
C ARG A 38 -9.92 -12.88 5.28
N LEU A 39 -10.52 -11.78 4.85
CA LEU A 39 -11.17 -11.65 3.54
C LEU A 39 -10.23 -11.03 2.50
N VAL A 40 -9.13 -10.40 2.93
CA VAL A 40 -8.11 -9.86 2.02
C VAL A 40 -7.17 -11.01 1.65
N PRO A 41 -7.13 -11.41 0.38
CA PRO A 41 -6.22 -12.46 -0.07
C PRO A 41 -4.77 -11.95 -0.08
N GLY A 42 -3.82 -12.82 0.24
CA GLY A 42 -2.39 -12.56 0.17
C GLY A 42 -1.79 -11.89 1.41
N ASP A 43 -0.55 -11.40 1.27
CA ASP A 43 0.24 -10.83 2.36
C ASP A 43 0.05 -9.31 2.49
N VAL A 44 -0.26 -8.63 1.38
CA VAL A 44 -0.49 -7.18 1.36
C VAL A 44 -1.93 -6.88 1.79
N ASP A 45 -2.09 -6.23 2.93
CA ASP A 45 -3.39 -5.91 3.52
C ASP A 45 -3.71 -4.41 3.56
N HIS A 46 -2.71 -3.54 3.30
CA HIS A 46 -2.91 -2.10 3.26
C HIS A 46 -2.00 -1.44 2.23
N VAL A 47 -2.44 -0.28 1.72
CA VAL A 47 -1.67 0.55 0.79
C VAL A 47 -1.75 2.02 1.12
N ALA A 48 -0.67 2.75 0.78
CA ALA A 48 -0.59 4.20 0.80
C ALA A 48 0.05 4.70 -0.49
N VAL A 49 -0.29 5.91 -0.93
CA VAL A 49 0.25 6.53 -2.14
C VAL A 49 1.34 7.53 -1.76
N TYR A 50 2.54 7.39 -2.31
CA TYR A 50 3.61 8.37 -2.11
C TYR A 50 3.34 9.65 -2.91
N LEU A 51 3.33 10.78 -2.24
CA LEU A 51 3.02 12.09 -2.84
C LEU A 51 4.25 12.98 -3.01
N GLY A 52 5.25 12.87 -2.09
CA GLY A 52 6.37 13.81 -1.96
C GLY A 52 5.95 15.22 -1.52
N PRO A 53 6.90 16.09 -1.17
CA PRO A 53 8.30 15.82 -0.80
C PRO A 53 8.43 15.21 0.60
N ASP A 54 9.66 14.87 0.96
CA ASP A 54 10.06 14.51 2.34
C ASP A 54 9.31 13.30 2.94
N GLY A 55 9.00 12.30 2.11
CA GLY A 55 8.31 11.09 2.56
C GLY A 55 6.79 11.26 2.76
N ARG A 56 6.20 12.33 2.24
CA ARG A 56 4.75 12.55 2.36
C ARG A 56 3.95 11.54 1.57
N CYS A 57 3.00 10.91 2.25
CA CYS A 57 2.10 9.91 1.69
C CYS A 57 0.64 10.28 1.95
N ALA A 58 -0.27 9.70 1.19
CA ALA A 58 -1.71 9.69 1.46
C ALA A 58 -2.19 8.27 1.68
N GLU A 59 -3.13 8.10 2.61
CA GLU A 59 -3.83 6.83 2.82
C GLU A 59 -5.29 7.07 3.21
N ALA A 60 -6.13 6.07 3.00
CA ALA A 60 -7.42 5.96 3.66
C ALA A 60 -7.31 4.88 4.76
N GLY A 61 -7.47 5.29 5.99
CA GLY A 61 -7.31 4.43 7.17
C GLY A 61 -8.30 4.77 8.28
N ALA A 62 -8.01 4.42 9.51
CA ALA A 62 -8.91 4.62 10.66
C ALA A 62 -9.34 6.08 10.87
N ARG A 63 -8.57 7.05 10.38
CA ARG A 63 -8.89 8.49 10.44
C ARG A 63 -9.54 9.04 9.17
N GLY A 64 -9.98 8.16 8.26
CA GLY A 64 -10.40 8.55 6.91
C GLY A 64 -9.20 8.79 6.00
N VAL A 65 -9.37 9.65 5.00
CA VAL A 65 -8.30 10.02 4.06
C VAL A 65 -7.43 11.09 4.69
N ILE A 66 -6.16 10.77 4.89
CA ILE A 66 -5.17 11.65 5.54
C ILE A 66 -3.88 11.71 4.73
N THR A 67 -3.04 12.70 5.05
CA THR A 67 -1.61 12.64 4.76
C THR A 67 -0.83 12.32 6.01
N PHE A 68 0.29 11.63 5.84
CA PHE A 68 1.30 11.40 6.88
C PHE A 68 2.69 11.47 6.26
N ASP A 69 3.71 11.63 7.10
CA ASP A 69 5.10 11.72 6.66
C ASP A 69 5.88 10.52 7.17
N VAL A 70 6.61 9.84 6.28
CA VAL A 70 7.56 8.78 6.63
C VAL A 70 8.84 9.43 7.13
N PRO A 71 9.25 9.21 8.39
CA PRO A 71 10.39 9.90 8.99
C PRO A 71 11.71 9.31 8.51
N GLY A 72 12.44 10.05 7.70
CA GLY A 72 13.71 9.60 7.15
C GLY A 72 13.50 8.46 6.13
N SER A 73 14.47 7.55 6.01
CA SER A 73 14.44 6.47 5.02
C SER A 73 13.89 5.12 5.54
N HIS A 74 13.27 5.12 6.71
CA HIS A 74 12.78 3.90 7.36
C HIS A 74 11.28 3.96 7.61
N TRP A 75 10.61 2.81 7.45
CA TRP A 75 9.20 2.64 7.79
C TRP A 75 9.03 2.47 9.31
N ASP A 76 9.11 3.57 10.03
CA ASP A 76 8.98 3.61 11.49
C ASP A 76 7.50 3.77 11.88
N THR A 77 6.82 2.64 11.97
CA THR A 77 5.38 2.61 12.25
C THR A 77 5.03 3.22 13.61
N GLU A 78 5.89 3.12 14.63
CA GLU A 78 5.64 3.71 15.95
C GLU A 78 5.65 5.25 15.89
N ARG A 79 6.60 5.83 15.16
CA ARG A 79 6.66 7.28 14.94
C ARG A 79 5.50 7.79 14.11
N MET A 80 5.03 7.01 13.13
CA MET A 80 3.91 7.36 12.26
C MET A 80 2.55 7.09 12.90
N ALA A 81 2.45 6.20 13.89
CA ALA A 81 1.19 5.72 14.46
C ALA A 81 0.24 6.85 14.89
N ARG A 82 0.76 7.91 15.49
CA ARG A 82 -0.08 9.06 15.94
C ARG A 82 -0.73 9.79 14.76
N GLN A 83 -0.05 9.88 13.63
CA GLN A 83 -0.58 10.51 12.42
C GLN A 83 -1.65 9.60 11.78
N ARG A 84 -1.44 8.27 11.81
CA ARG A 84 -2.21 7.25 11.10
C ARG A 84 -3.33 6.60 11.93
N GLY A 85 -3.69 7.17 13.09
CA GLY A 85 -4.75 6.63 13.93
C GLY A 85 -4.38 5.31 14.60
N LEU A 86 -3.13 5.18 15.04
CA LEU A 86 -2.54 3.98 15.68
C LEU A 86 -2.53 2.74 14.76
N LEU A 87 -2.37 2.94 13.47
CA LEU A 87 -2.10 1.86 12.54
C LEU A 87 -0.63 1.42 12.68
N PHE A 88 -0.43 0.16 13.05
CA PHE A 88 0.86 -0.49 13.13
C PHE A 88 0.95 -1.55 12.05
N ASP A 89 1.76 -1.28 11.04
CA ASP A 89 1.95 -2.13 9.88
C ASP A 89 3.44 -2.31 9.56
N THR A 90 3.75 -3.29 8.77
CA THR A 90 5.10 -3.59 8.32
C THR A 90 5.23 -3.26 6.84
N PHE A 91 6.28 -2.57 6.45
CA PHE A 91 6.58 -2.28 5.06
C PHE A 91 6.86 -3.58 4.29
N TYR A 92 6.10 -3.80 3.23
CA TYR A 92 6.25 -4.98 2.36
C TYR A 92 7.05 -4.65 1.11
N GLY A 93 6.73 -3.53 0.46
CA GLY A 93 7.41 -3.08 -0.74
C GLY A 93 6.67 -1.93 -1.44
N VAL A 94 7.00 -1.73 -2.70
CA VAL A 94 6.47 -0.65 -3.54
C VAL A 94 5.93 -1.25 -4.84
N SER A 95 4.70 -0.92 -5.19
CA SER A 95 4.11 -1.15 -6.50
C SER A 95 4.17 0.14 -7.32
N SER A 96 4.59 0.04 -8.58
CA SER A 96 4.79 1.16 -9.51
C SER A 96 4.00 0.94 -10.80
N PRO A 97 2.69 1.25 -10.83
CA PRO A 97 1.83 0.97 -11.98
C PRO A 97 2.18 1.74 -13.25
N LEU A 98 3.00 2.79 -13.16
CA LEU A 98 3.50 3.56 -14.31
C LEU A 98 4.80 3.02 -14.88
N ASP A 99 5.46 2.09 -14.20
CA ASP A 99 6.72 1.54 -14.67
C ASP A 99 6.51 0.58 -15.86
N GLY A 100 7.29 0.79 -16.93
CA GLY A 100 7.33 -0.14 -18.06
C GLY A 100 6.19 -0.03 -19.07
N ILE A 101 5.27 0.93 -18.93
CA ILE A 101 4.14 1.12 -19.87
C ILE A 101 4.46 2.02 -21.07
N GLY A 102 5.73 2.42 -21.22
CA GLY A 102 6.21 3.10 -22.43
C GLY A 102 5.86 4.59 -22.53
N LEU A 103 5.66 5.26 -21.40
CA LEU A 103 5.39 6.71 -21.33
C LEU A 103 6.64 7.52 -21.70
N SER A 104 6.43 8.66 -22.35
CA SER A 104 7.43 9.73 -22.38
C SER A 104 7.58 10.38 -21.01
N GLU A 105 8.71 11.05 -20.76
CA GLU A 105 8.94 11.78 -19.50
C GLU A 105 7.83 12.81 -19.18
N GLY A 106 7.30 13.45 -20.21
CA GLY A 106 6.21 14.43 -20.05
C GLY A 106 4.89 13.75 -19.65
N GLU A 107 4.52 12.65 -20.28
CA GLU A 107 3.31 11.88 -19.94
C GLU A 107 3.42 11.30 -18.53
N GLU A 108 4.57 10.73 -18.20
CA GLU A 108 4.80 10.19 -16.85
C GLU A 108 4.68 11.30 -15.78
N PHE A 109 5.28 12.47 -16.03
CA PHE A 109 5.17 13.62 -15.13
C PHE A 109 3.72 14.06 -14.89
N GLU A 110 2.92 14.16 -15.96
CA GLU A 110 1.51 14.56 -15.87
C GLU A 110 0.69 13.50 -15.12
N MET A 111 0.90 12.22 -15.42
CA MET A 111 0.19 11.12 -14.77
C MET A 111 0.51 11.04 -13.27
N ARG A 112 1.80 11.07 -12.89
CA ARG A 112 2.24 11.09 -11.50
C ARG A 112 1.69 12.30 -10.74
N SER A 113 1.71 13.47 -11.37
CA SER A 113 1.15 14.70 -10.81
C SER A 113 -0.37 14.60 -10.65
N GLY A 114 -1.07 13.95 -11.59
CA GLY A 114 -2.50 13.69 -11.55
C GLY A 114 -2.90 12.81 -10.34
N VAL A 115 -2.20 11.70 -10.14
CA VAL A 115 -2.41 10.81 -8.98
C VAL A 115 -2.27 11.56 -7.66
N SER A 116 -1.16 12.31 -7.50
CA SER A 116 -0.91 13.09 -6.28
C SER A 116 -1.99 14.14 -6.04
N LYS A 117 -2.36 14.88 -7.09
CA LYS A 117 -3.40 15.91 -7.03
C LYS A 117 -4.77 15.33 -6.63
N TYR A 118 -5.12 14.18 -7.19
CA TYR A 118 -6.37 13.50 -6.84
C TYR A 118 -6.37 13.10 -5.36
N CYS A 119 -5.35 12.41 -4.88
CA CYS A 119 -5.26 11.99 -3.47
C CYS A 119 -5.38 13.19 -2.51
N LEU A 120 -4.67 14.29 -2.80
CA LEU A 120 -4.75 15.51 -1.99
C LEU A 120 -6.16 16.13 -1.95
N ALA A 121 -6.92 16.04 -3.05
CA ALA A 121 -8.29 16.54 -3.10
C ALA A 121 -9.28 15.71 -2.26
N GLN A 122 -8.91 14.47 -1.87
CA GLN A 122 -9.77 13.59 -1.07
C GLN A 122 -9.53 13.72 0.44
N ILE A 123 -8.51 14.46 0.88
CA ILE A 123 -8.17 14.60 2.30
C ILE A 123 -9.37 15.06 3.14
N GLY A 124 -9.60 14.37 4.26
CA GLY A 124 -10.70 14.63 5.19
C GLY A 124 -11.96 13.81 4.92
N LYS A 125 -12.05 13.09 3.80
CA LYS A 125 -13.17 12.17 3.54
C LYS A 125 -13.12 10.97 4.49
N PRO A 126 -14.28 10.42 4.90
CA PRO A 126 -14.32 9.30 5.83
C PRO A 126 -13.83 7.98 5.23
N TYR A 127 -13.58 6.99 6.09
CA TYR A 127 -13.27 5.63 5.65
C TYR A 127 -14.52 4.93 5.13
N ASN A 128 -14.40 4.28 3.96
CA ASN A 128 -15.48 3.53 3.34
C ASN A 128 -15.56 2.11 3.95
N LEU A 129 -16.62 1.85 4.71
CA LEU A 129 -16.91 0.53 5.28
C LEU A 129 -17.70 -0.38 4.32
N ASN A 130 -18.24 0.18 3.23
CA ASN A 130 -18.93 -0.58 2.20
C ASN A 130 -17.96 -0.94 1.07
N PHE A 131 -17.15 -1.98 1.29
CA PHE A 131 -16.13 -2.45 0.35
C PHE A 131 -16.69 -2.86 -1.01
N LEU A 132 -17.98 -3.24 -1.09
CA LEU A 132 -18.65 -3.59 -2.34
C LEU A 132 -18.98 -2.37 -3.22
N ASN A 133 -18.84 -1.15 -2.69
CA ASN A 133 -19.04 0.08 -3.43
C ASN A 133 -17.72 0.84 -3.60
N ALA A 134 -16.91 0.40 -4.55
CA ALA A 134 -15.67 1.08 -4.93
C ALA A 134 -15.90 2.32 -5.83
N GLU A 135 -17.14 2.53 -6.29
CA GLU A 135 -17.48 3.65 -7.19
C GLU A 135 -17.77 4.96 -6.45
N THR A 136 -18.09 4.89 -5.15
CA THR A 136 -18.34 6.11 -4.38
C THR A 136 -17.06 6.93 -4.20
N GLU A 137 -17.20 8.26 -4.24
CA GLU A 137 -16.15 9.21 -3.90
C GLU A 137 -16.45 9.98 -2.59
N GLU A 138 -17.50 9.60 -1.87
CA GLU A 138 -17.85 10.20 -0.57
C GLU A 138 -16.99 9.65 0.58
N ALA A 139 -16.42 8.44 0.40
CA ALA A 139 -15.60 7.74 1.37
C ALA A 139 -14.65 6.80 0.63
N PHE A 140 -13.50 6.46 1.24
CA PHE A 140 -12.50 5.59 0.64
C PHE A 140 -11.97 4.55 1.63
N TYR A 141 -11.78 3.30 1.17
CA TYR A 141 -10.83 2.39 1.81
C TYR A 141 -9.46 2.49 1.12
N CYS A 142 -8.42 1.88 1.69
CA CYS A 142 -7.03 2.15 1.30
C CYS A 142 -6.76 1.95 -0.20
N SER A 143 -7.08 0.78 -0.73
CA SER A 143 -6.88 0.45 -2.14
C SER A 143 -7.88 1.14 -3.08
N GLN A 144 -9.07 1.51 -2.61
CA GLN A 144 -10.01 2.31 -3.37
C GLN A 144 -9.47 3.71 -3.65
N LEU A 145 -8.81 4.34 -2.67
CA LEU A 145 -8.19 5.66 -2.87
C LEU A 145 -7.14 5.61 -3.98
N ALA A 146 -6.26 4.59 -3.96
CA ALA A 146 -5.28 4.38 -5.01
C ALA A 146 -5.95 4.08 -6.36
N TYR A 147 -6.94 3.18 -6.38
CA TYR A 147 -7.69 2.83 -7.58
C TYR A 147 -8.31 4.06 -8.26
N LYS A 148 -9.06 4.87 -7.50
CA LYS A 148 -9.70 6.08 -8.03
C LYS A 148 -8.68 7.11 -8.51
N ALA A 149 -7.53 7.24 -7.84
CA ALA A 149 -6.46 8.14 -8.29
C ALA A 149 -5.86 7.70 -9.63
N TYR A 150 -5.69 6.40 -9.85
CA TYR A 150 -5.18 5.84 -11.10
C TYR A 150 -6.22 5.79 -12.21
N GLU A 151 -7.50 5.59 -11.86
CA GLU A 151 -8.62 5.67 -12.81
C GLU A 151 -8.68 7.04 -13.50
N GLN A 152 -8.39 8.15 -12.78
CA GLN A 152 -8.35 9.50 -13.34
C GLN A 152 -7.31 9.68 -14.46
N ILE A 153 -6.30 8.85 -14.47
CA ILE A 153 -5.23 8.85 -15.47
C ILE A 153 -5.33 7.69 -16.46
N GLY A 154 -6.44 6.95 -16.45
CA GLY A 154 -6.74 5.88 -17.40
C GLY A 154 -6.15 4.53 -17.06
N ILE A 155 -5.66 4.31 -15.84
CA ILE A 155 -5.11 3.03 -15.38
C ILE A 155 -6.09 2.38 -14.41
N ASN A 156 -6.52 1.16 -14.74
CA ASN A 156 -7.39 0.36 -13.88
C ASN A 156 -6.56 -0.53 -12.95
N LEU A 157 -6.57 -0.24 -11.64
CA LEU A 157 -5.89 -1.07 -10.64
C LEU A 157 -6.69 -2.30 -10.21
N ASN A 158 -7.98 -2.38 -10.57
CA ASN A 158 -8.79 -3.59 -10.38
C ASN A 158 -8.54 -4.53 -11.55
N THR A 159 -7.57 -5.43 -11.42
CA THR A 159 -7.15 -6.36 -12.47
C THR A 159 -7.99 -7.63 -12.50
N GLY A 160 -8.83 -7.86 -11.49
CA GLY A 160 -9.67 -9.06 -11.34
C GLY A 160 -8.92 -10.29 -10.84
N LEU A 161 -7.64 -10.18 -10.50
CA LEU A 161 -6.84 -11.32 -10.01
C LEU A 161 -7.40 -11.93 -8.72
N ALA A 162 -7.97 -11.10 -7.84
CA ALA A 162 -8.58 -11.59 -6.62
C ALA A 162 -9.91 -12.34 -6.84
N MET A 163 -10.58 -12.14 -7.97
CA MET A 163 -11.85 -12.81 -8.29
C MET A 163 -11.72 -14.33 -8.40
N GLU A 164 -10.58 -14.84 -8.83
CA GLU A 164 -10.34 -16.30 -8.90
C GLU A 164 -10.38 -16.93 -7.50
N GLN A 165 -10.08 -16.13 -6.48
CA GLN A 165 -10.02 -16.58 -5.08
C GLN A 165 -11.34 -16.39 -4.33
N LEU A 166 -12.10 -15.32 -4.64
CA LEU A 166 -13.31 -14.93 -3.93
C LEU A 166 -14.45 -14.56 -4.92
N PRO A 167 -15.19 -15.53 -5.44
CA PRO A 167 -16.29 -15.27 -6.36
C PRO A 167 -17.32 -14.28 -5.79
N GLY A 168 -17.71 -13.29 -6.59
CA GLY A 168 -18.71 -12.28 -6.21
C GLY A 168 -18.13 -11.01 -5.59
N THR A 169 -16.80 -10.90 -5.45
CA THR A 169 -16.13 -9.72 -4.90
C THR A 169 -15.43 -8.85 -5.94
N ASN A 170 -15.78 -8.99 -7.20
CA ASN A 170 -15.25 -8.25 -8.35
C ASN A 170 -15.36 -6.72 -8.26
N ALA A 171 -16.21 -6.22 -7.38
CA ALA A 171 -16.32 -4.79 -7.11
C ALA A 171 -15.30 -4.29 -6.07
N ILE A 172 -14.58 -5.19 -5.39
CA ILE A 172 -13.59 -4.83 -4.36
C ILE A 172 -12.22 -4.76 -5.02
N VAL A 173 -11.53 -3.65 -4.81
CA VAL A 173 -10.11 -3.52 -5.19
C VAL A 173 -9.26 -3.98 -4.00
N TYR A 174 -8.52 -5.06 -4.15
CA TYR A 174 -7.71 -5.59 -3.05
C TYR A 174 -6.29 -5.02 -3.07
N PRO A 175 -5.69 -4.73 -1.89
CA PRO A 175 -4.29 -4.34 -1.82
C PRO A 175 -3.33 -5.33 -2.47
N GLN A 176 -3.54 -6.64 -2.28
CA GLN A 176 -2.75 -7.69 -2.91
C GLN A 176 -2.84 -7.66 -4.44
N GLU A 177 -3.99 -7.32 -4.99
CA GLU A 177 -4.20 -7.21 -6.43
C GLU A 177 -3.35 -6.09 -7.06
N ILE A 178 -3.22 -4.96 -6.35
CA ILE A 178 -2.32 -3.87 -6.75
C ILE A 178 -0.86 -4.32 -6.74
N TRP A 179 -0.50 -5.16 -5.76
CA TRP A 179 0.84 -5.74 -5.71
C TRP A 179 1.10 -6.70 -6.87
N ASP A 180 0.23 -7.67 -7.07
CA ASP A 180 0.42 -8.74 -8.05
C ASP A 180 0.25 -8.28 -9.50
N GLY A 181 -0.59 -7.26 -9.73
CA GLY A 181 -0.99 -6.80 -11.06
C GLY A 181 -0.01 -5.83 -11.73
N PHE A 182 0.97 -5.29 -11.01
CA PHE A 182 1.84 -4.24 -11.53
C PHE A 182 3.31 -4.48 -11.20
N SER A 183 4.19 -3.71 -11.85
CA SER A 183 5.62 -3.72 -11.53
C SER A 183 5.82 -3.40 -10.05
N HIS A 184 6.57 -4.24 -9.33
CA HIS A 184 6.76 -4.08 -7.89
C HIS A 184 8.17 -4.47 -7.43
N ARG A 185 8.55 -3.96 -6.26
CA ARG A 185 9.86 -4.20 -5.63
C ARG A 185 9.65 -4.46 -4.14
N ALA A 186 10.03 -5.67 -3.70
CA ALA A 186 10.00 -6.05 -2.29
C ALA A 186 11.28 -5.65 -1.58
N VAL A 187 11.19 -5.38 -0.28
CA VAL A 187 12.38 -5.36 0.58
C VAL A 187 12.99 -6.76 0.56
N ARG A 188 14.27 -6.86 0.24
CA ARG A 188 14.98 -8.14 0.38
C ARG A 188 14.94 -8.52 1.86
N SER A 189 14.14 -9.52 2.21
CA SER A 189 14.25 -10.15 3.51
C SER A 189 15.69 -10.68 3.60
N ASN A 190 16.50 -10.11 4.48
CA ASN A 190 17.66 -10.80 4.99
C ASN A 190 17.11 -12.02 5.73
N GLN A 191 16.91 -13.13 5.00
CA GLN A 191 16.71 -14.41 5.61
C GLN A 191 17.91 -14.62 6.52
N PHE A 192 17.67 -14.67 7.81
CA PHE A 192 18.55 -15.31 8.74
C PHE A 192 18.74 -16.73 8.21
N SER A 193 19.80 -16.94 7.45
CA SER A 193 20.34 -18.27 7.21
C SER A 193 20.86 -18.72 8.58
N VAL A 194 20.00 -19.40 9.31
CA VAL A 194 20.47 -20.27 10.41
C VAL A 194 21.32 -21.33 9.71
N ASP A 195 22.62 -21.13 9.80
CA ASP A 195 23.61 -22.10 9.34
C ASP A 195 23.40 -23.38 10.11
N SER A 196 22.68 -24.31 9.52
CA SER A 196 22.43 -25.65 10.05
C SER A 196 23.68 -26.57 10.01
N SER A 197 24.86 -26.00 9.80
CA SER A 197 26.14 -26.75 9.73
C SER A 197 26.84 -26.99 11.08
N GLN A 198 26.25 -26.55 12.22
CA GLN A 198 26.86 -26.80 13.55
C GLN A 198 26.15 -27.85 14.41
N LEU A 199 25.40 -28.75 13.82
CA LEU A 199 24.90 -29.95 14.51
C LEU A 199 25.43 -31.22 13.86
N ALA A 200 26.76 -31.32 13.77
CA ALA A 200 27.41 -32.58 13.42
C ALA A 200 28.51 -32.87 14.42
N THR A 201 28.15 -33.79 15.31
CA THR A 201 29.01 -34.84 15.90
C THR A 201 30.18 -34.45 16.80
N ASP A 202 30.02 -34.69 18.06
CA ASP A 202 31.10 -35.30 18.85
C ASP A 202 30.68 -36.74 19.20
N PRO A 203 31.27 -37.77 18.56
CA PRO A 203 31.08 -39.15 18.94
C PRO A 203 32.33 -39.62 19.67
N SER A 204 32.49 -39.25 20.94
CA SER A 204 33.44 -40.00 21.83
C SER A 204 33.29 -39.49 23.28
N GLN A 205 32.50 -40.15 24.07
CA GLN A 205 32.83 -40.78 25.34
C GLN A 205 31.62 -41.53 25.89
#